data_b7b676033a5e6c842b1b2a8f1397bd7a
#
_entry.id   b7b676033a5e6c842b1b2a8f1397bd7a
#
_cell.length_a   1.000
_cell.length_b   1.000
_cell.length_c   1.000
_cell.angle_alpha   90.00
_cell.angle_beta   90.00
_cell.angle_gamma   90.00
#
_symmetry.space_group_name_H-M   'P 1'
#
loop_
_entity.id
_entity.type
_entity.pdbx_description
1 polymer ?
#
loop_
_entity_poly.entity_id
_entity_poly.type
_entity_poly.pdbx_seq_one_letter_code
_entity_poly.pdbx_strand_id
1 'polypeptide(L)'
;MRSSLIAAIAGISALLAVGSRASAAQFKANSNGTITHSILQLNPNVTPAIAPAHFYFKTLDLLPAKTKQALSAALQSGKQPETSGFITVPLWQASVNFGGPVQNPFTMVGRGPQFGGTTTIPTLLVPITVVFEGTTDPSTKGPVTLTMDRQTIDQVLLGPDFQKATYDAGVAQFADAIQRAEFFPVEKSTWHTLIKPSKILTPVTIYVPNNIAGSSIYQVGELPDGTFFAWLDYNFFVAELETILQLERVNPRGLVIPLVRNIGLYENGNLSDCCVAGFHSAYGTTLGNQIAIQTFAYASWLDPGIGQAIAGKSSFSDILALSHEISEWINDPLGNNLVNPAWQFPNSTNCQDNLEVGDPIEGLTDSSVSSPLYMNGYTYHPQNMALFQWFAQDSPSNAIDGAYSYPDETALTLPSISCP
;
A
#
# COMPACT_ATOMS: atom_id res chain seq x y z
N MET A 1 -34.63 -4.27 -31.34
CA MET A 1 -33.90 -4.92 -30.26
C MET A 1 -32.57 -4.19 -29.94
N ARG A 2 -32.60 -2.87 -29.68
CA ARG A 2 -31.39 -2.08 -29.35
C ARG A 2 -31.61 -1.08 -28.20
N SER A 3 -32.72 -1.20 -27.45
CA SER A 3 -33.05 -0.21 -26.40
C SER A 3 -32.97 -0.71 -24.96
N SER A 4 -32.58 -1.96 -24.75
CA SER A 4 -32.57 -2.53 -23.38
C SER A 4 -31.19 -2.59 -22.69
N LEU A 5 -30.11 -2.26 -23.43
CA LEU A 5 -28.75 -2.37 -22.87
C LEU A 5 -28.24 -1.06 -22.23
N ILE A 6 -28.84 0.08 -22.60
CA ILE A 6 -28.40 1.40 -22.08
C ILE A 6 -28.97 1.68 -20.70
N ALA A 7 -30.11 1.09 -20.34
CA ALA A 7 -30.73 1.30 -19.02
C ALA A 7 -30.01 0.56 -17.87
N ALA A 8 -29.27 -0.51 -18.17
CA ALA A 8 -28.54 -1.29 -17.15
C ALA A 8 -27.23 -0.61 -16.71
N ILE A 9 -26.60 0.15 -17.61
CA ILE A 9 -25.34 0.85 -17.30
C ILE A 9 -25.59 2.12 -16.47
N ALA A 10 -26.71 2.81 -16.70
CA ALA A 10 -27.09 3.98 -15.91
C ALA A 10 -27.50 3.63 -14.46
N GLY A 11 -27.95 2.39 -14.23
CA GLY A 11 -28.33 1.92 -12.89
C GLY A 11 -27.14 1.61 -11.98
N ILE A 12 -26.01 1.22 -12.55
CA ILE A 12 -24.79 0.90 -11.76
C ILE A 12 -24.05 2.17 -11.36
N SER A 13 -24.02 3.18 -12.22
CA SER A 13 -23.44 4.48 -11.88
C SER A 13 -24.19 5.24 -10.77
N ALA A 14 -25.51 5.02 -10.67
CA ALA A 14 -26.31 5.65 -9.61
C ALA A 14 -26.17 4.96 -8.24
N LEU A 15 -25.77 3.69 -8.18
CA LEU A 15 -25.53 2.99 -6.90
C LEU A 15 -24.13 3.27 -6.30
N LEU A 16 -23.15 3.65 -7.12
CA LEU A 16 -21.84 4.08 -6.64
C LEU A 16 -21.86 5.50 -6.06
N ALA A 17 -22.81 6.33 -6.46
CA ALA A 17 -22.97 7.70 -5.95
C ALA A 17 -23.68 7.82 -4.59
N VAL A 18 -24.25 6.73 -4.06
CA VAL A 18 -25.03 6.75 -2.78
C VAL A 18 -24.22 6.18 -1.62
N GLY A 19 -23.07 5.55 -1.86
CA GLY A 19 -22.24 4.92 -0.84
C GLY A 19 -21.16 5.80 -0.21
N SER A 20 -20.77 6.92 -0.81
CA SER A 20 -19.67 7.78 -0.35
C SER A 20 -20.10 9.17 0.09
N ARG A 21 -21.25 9.30 0.78
CA ARG A 21 -21.40 10.42 1.69
C ARG A 21 -20.81 10.04 3.05
N ALA A 22 -19.49 9.75 3.05
CA ALA A 22 -18.70 10.05 4.21
C ALA A 22 -18.86 11.55 4.45
N SER A 23 -19.36 11.91 5.60
CA SER A 23 -19.55 13.27 6.09
C SER A 23 -18.30 14.08 5.70
N ALA A 24 -18.47 15.06 4.83
CA ALA A 24 -17.42 16.03 4.59
C ALA A 24 -17.05 16.60 5.96
N ALA A 25 -15.86 16.26 6.45
CA ALA A 25 -15.37 16.81 7.69
C ALA A 25 -15.44 18.32 7.55
N GLN A 26 -16.15 18.98 8.47
CA GLN A 26 -16.27 20.42 8.46
C GLN A 26 -14.91 21.02 8.79
N PHE A 27 -14.17 21.39 7.77
CA PHE A 27 -12.96 22.18 7.94
C PHE A 27 -13.34 23.51 8.57
N LYS A 28 -12.80 23.83 9.75
CA LYS A 28 -12.91 25.14 10.34
C LYS A 28 -11.99 26.08 9.56
N ALA A 29 -12.56 26.89 8.67
CA ALA A 29 -11.85 28.01 8.08
C ALA A 29 -11.37 28.94 9.19
N ASN A 30 -10.10 29.33 9.16
CA ASN A 30 -9.61 30.44 9.97
C ASN A 30 -10.36 31.70 9.59
N SER A 31 -10.65 32.56 10.57
CA SER A 31 -11.55 33.69 10.52
C SER A 31 -11.24 34.81 9.50
N ASN A 32 -10.28 34.65 8.62
CA ASN A 32 -9.83 35.69 7.65
C ASN A 32 -9.88 35.26 6.18
N GLY A 33 -10.67 34.27 5.80
CA GLY A 33 -11.15 34.12 4.41
C GLY A 33 -10.16 33.99 3.25
N THR A 34 -8.86 34.09 3.48
CA THR A 34 -7.82 33.99 2.44
C THR A 34 -6.78 32.98 2.88
N ILE A 35 -6.89 31.76 2.39
CA ILE A 35 -5.86 30.73 2.58
C ILE A 35 -4.81 31.00 1.50
N THR A 36 -3.69 31.58 1.90
CA THR A 36 -2.49 31.63 1.07
C THR A 36 -1.72 30.34 1.28
N HIS A 37 -1.58 29.53 0.24
CA HIS A 37 -0.64 28.42 0.26
C HIS A 37 0.77 28.98 0.26
N SER A 38 1.52 28.66 1.30
CA SER A 38 2.93 29.01 1.40
C SER A 38 3.75 27.72 1.35
N ILE A 39 4.90 27.80 0.69
CA ILE A 39 5.91 26.75 0.79
C ILE A 39 6.49 26.81 2.20
N LEU A 40 6.39 25.69 2.94
CA LEU A 40 7.05 25.54 4.22
C LEU A 40 8.52 25.19 3.97
N GLN A 41 9.41 26.17 4.16
CA GLN A 41 10.85 25.90 4.15
C GLN A 41 11.28 25.32 5.50
N LEU A 42 11.81 24.11 5.48
CA LEU A 42 12.33 23.46 6.68
C LEU A 42 13.76 23.94 6.95
N ASN A 43 13.95 24.53 8.12
CA ASN A 43 15.29 24.83 8.62
C ASN A 43 15.82 23.56 9.31
N PRO A 44 16.98 23.01 8.93
CA PRO A 44 17.55 21.79 9.52
C PRO A 44 17.83 21.93 11.03
N ASN A 45 17.82 23.15 11.57
CA ASN A 45 18.01 23.41 13.01
C ASN A 45 16.70 23.62 13.78
N VAL A 46 15.55 23.50 13.12
CA VAL A 46 14.24 23.64 13.75
C VAL A 46 13.51 22.31 13.61
N THR A 47 13.17 21.71 14.75
CA THR A 47 12.26 20.57 14.79
C THR A 47 10.95 20.99 14.11
N PRO A 48 10.43 20.25 13.12
CA PRO A 48 9.16 20.58 12.49
C PRO A 48 8.09 20.81 13.56
N ALA A 49 7.30 21.87 13.43
CA ALA A 49 6.21 22.18 14.36
C ALA A 49 5.04 21.17 14.28
N ILE A 50 5.10 20.25 13.35
CA ILE A 50 4.16 19.12 13.21
C ILE A 50 4.69 18.01 14.10
N ALA A 51 3.92 17.60 15.11
CA ALA A 51 4.24 16.43 15.93
C ALA A 51 4.51 15.25 14.99
N PRO A 52 5.50 14.38 15.30
CA PRO A 52 5.77 13.22 14.48
C PRO A 52 4.48 12.43 14.32
N ALA A 53 3.93 12.47 13.13
CA ALA A 53 2.74 11.75 12.79
C ALA A 53 3.12 10.27 12.66
N HIS A 54 2.25 9.40 13.10
CA HIS A 54 2.41 7.98 12.82
C HIS A 54 2.22 7.79 11.31
N PHE A 55 3.16 7.12 10.68
CA PHE A 55 3.01 6.68 9.30
C PHE A 55 2.00 5.54 9.31
N TYR A 56 0.91 5.72 8.58
CA TYR A 56 -0.08 4.67 8.38
C TYR A 56 0.00 4.21 6.95
N PHE A 57 0.17 2.90 6.76
CA PHE A 57 -0.16 2.25 5.52
C PHE A 57 -1.58 1.70 5.67
N LYS A 58 -2.44 1.97 4.71
CA LYS A 58 -3.85 1.60 4.79
C LYS A 58 -4.24 0.60 3.74
N THR A 59 -4.99 -0.40 4.17
CA THR A 59 -5.79 -1.21 3.24
C THR A 59 -7.08 -0.49 2.94
N LEU A 60 -7.35 -0.25 1.66
CA LEU A 60 -8.57 0.38 1.19
C LEU A 60 -9.56 -0.66 0.68
N ASP A 61 -10.67 -0.82 1.39
CA ASP A 61 -11.67 -1.82 1.09
C ASP A 61 -12.71 -1.31 0.08
N LEU A 62 -12.40 -1.43 -1.19
CA LEU A 62 -13.26 -1.02 -2.32
C LEU A 62 -14.19 -2.12 -2.83
N LEU A 63 -14.10 -3.37 -2.34
CA LEU A 63 -14.96 -4.44 -2.82
C LEU A 63 -16.39 -4.31 -2.27
N PRO A 64 -17.42 -4.34 -3.13
CA PRO A 64 -18.81 -4.43 -2.66
C PRO A 64 -19.01 -5.64 -1.76
N ALA A 65 -19.73 -5.50 -0.64
CA ALA A 65 -19.97 -6.55 0.35
C ALA A 65 -20.46 -7.88 -0.26
N LYS A 66 -21.34 -7.81 -1.26
CA LYS A 66 -21.81 -9.01 -1.99
C LYS A 66 -20.68 -9.70 -2.77
N THR A 67 -19.78 -8.94 -3.35
CA THR A 67 -18.62 -9.48 -4.10
C THR A 67 -17.65 -10.16 -3.14
N LYS A 68 -17.38 -9.55 -1.98
CA LYS A 68 -16.58 -10.17 -0.93
C LYS A 68 -17.20 -11.46 -0.42
N GLN A 69 -18.48 -11.46 -0.11
CA GLN A 69 -19.19 -12.64 0.36
C GLN A 69 -19.18 -13.77 -0.68
N ALA A 70 -19.39 -13.44 -1.97
CA ALA A 70 -19.35 -14.42 -3.04
C ALA A 70 -17.93 -14.96 -3.26
N LEU A 71 -16.91 -14.11 -3.18
CA LEU A 71 -15.51 -14.50 -3.26
C LEU A 71 -15.13 -15.38 -2.07
N SER A 72 -15.44 -14.98 -0.85
CA SER A 72 -15.20 -15.77 0.36
C SER A 72 -15.86 -17.13 0.29
N ALA A 73 -17.12 -17.22 -0.13
CA ALA A 73 -17.82 -18.48 -0.32
C ALA A 73 -17.17 -19.36 -1.41
N ALA A 74 -16.71 -18.77 -2.50
CA ALA A 74 -15.99 -19.48 -3.56
C ALA A 74 -14.67 -20.06 -3.05
N LEU A 75 -13.93 -19.26 -2.33
CA LEU A 75 -12.64 -19.61 -1.75
C LEU A 75 -12.81 -20.70 -0.65
N GLN A 76 -13.75 -20.54 0.28
CA GLN A 76 -14.06 -21.55 1.31
C GLN A 76 -14.50 -22.92 0.74
N SER A 77 -15.02 -22.93 -0.49
CA SER A 77 -15.35 -24.19 -1.17
C SER A 77 -14.13 -24.95 -1.71
N GLY A 78 -12.91 -24.45 -1.50
CA GLY A 78 -11.66 -25.03 -2.02
C GLY A 78 -11.51 -24.88 -3.54
N LYS A 79 -12.39 -24.10 -4.18
CA LYS A 79 -12.32 -23.82 -5.61
C LYS A 79 -11.41 -22.62 -5.85
N GLN A 80 -10.45 -22.76 -6.75
CA GLN A 80 -9.68 -21.62 -7.24
C GLN A 80 -10.64 -20.53 -7.75
N PRO A 81 -10.36 -19.23 -7.51
CA PRO A 81 -11.24 -18.14 -7.95
C PRO A 81 -11.61 -18.22 -9.43
N GLU A 82 -10.66 -18.63 -10.26
CA GLU A 82 -10.87 -18.84 -11.71
C GLU A 82 -11.94 -19.92 -12.02
N THR A 83 -12.04 -20.95 -11.19
CA THR A 83 -13.09 -21.99 -11.31
C THR A 83 -14.43 -21.57 -10.73
N SER A 84 -14.45 -20.48 -9.98
CA SER A 84 -15.63 -19.89 -9.34
C SER A 84 -16.29 -18.78 -10.18
N GLY A 85 -15.75 -18.49 -11.38
CA GLY A 85 -16.28 -17.48 -12.29
C GLY A 85 -15.78 -16.06 -12.04
N PHE A 86 -14.80 -15.87 -11.13
CA PHE A 86 -14.13 -14.60 -10.92
C PHE A 86 -12.82 -14.55 -11.71
N ILE A 87 -12.49 -13.38 -12.25
CA ILE A 87 -11.19 -13.10 -12.86
C ILE A 87 -10.40 -12.23 -11.87
N THR A 88 -9.26 -12.74 -11.41
CA THR A 88 -8.35 -12.04 -10.49
C THR A 88 -6.92 -12.57 -10.65
N VAL A 89 -5.97 -12.04 -9.90
CA VAL A 89 -4.63 -12.63 -9.76
C VAL A 89 -4.74 -14.06 -9.23
N PRO A 90 -3.77 -14.95 -9.50
CA PRO A 90 -3.74 -16.27 -8.89
C PRO A 90 -3.74 -16.19 -7.36
N LEU A 91 -4.64 -16.90 -6.71
CA LEU A 91 -4.79 -16.91 -5.25
C LEU A 91 -4.75 -18.35 -4.72
N TRP A 92 -4.25 -18.52 -3.52
CA TRP A 92 -4.35 -19.75 -2.77
C TRP A 92 -4.87 -19.49 -1.37
N GLN A 93 -5.39 -20.53 -0.72
CA GLN A 93 -6.01 -20.44 0.59
C GLN A 93 -5.52 -21.52 1.53
N ALA A 94 -5.50 -21.18 2.80
CA ALA A 94 -5.42 -22.08 3.92
C ALA A 94 -6.22 -21.52 5.10
N SER A 95 -6.10 -22.14 6.26
CA SER A 95 -6.66 -21.65 7.51
C SER A 95 -5.65 -21.81 8.63
N VAL A 96 -5.73 -20.93 9.60
CA VAL A 96 -4.83 -20.88 10.74
C VAL A 96 -5.60 -20.52 12.01
N ASN A 97 -5.02 -20.87 13.13
CA ASN A 97 -5.49 -20.43 14.43
C ASN A 97 -4.58 -19.29 14.91
N PHE A 98 -5.12 -18.08 15.01
CA PHE A 98 -4.41 -16.90 15.52
C PHE A 98 -4.47 -16.82 17.07
N GLY A 99 -4.03 -17.86 17.78
CA GLY A 99 -4.03 -17.89 19.23
C GLY A 99 -5.41 -18.12 19.90
N GLY A 100 -6.50 -18.10 19.13
CA GLY A 100 -7.87 -18.36 19.58
C GLY A 100 -8.34 -19.77 19.26
N PRO A 101 -9.56 -20.16 19.64
CA PRO A 101 -10.10 -21.51 19.39
C PRO A 101 -10.65 -21.69 17.96
N VAL A 102 -10.69 -20.62 17.15
CA VAL A 102 -11.32 -20.61 15.83
C VAL A 102 -10.28 -20.64 14.73
N GLN A 103 -10.52 -21.47 13.71
CA GLN A 103 -9.74 -21.47 12.48
C GLN A 103 -10.18 -20.31 11.60
N ASN A 104 -9.25 -19.43 11.23
CA ASN A 104 -9.49 -18.31 10.36
C ASN A 104 -8.98 -18.65 8.95
N PRO A 105 -9.81 -18.54 7.91
CA PRO A 105 -9.35 -18.68 6.54
C PRO A 105 -8.50 -17.45 6.17
N PHE A 106 -7.44 -17.68 5.41
CA PHE A 106 -6.66 -16.63 4.79
C PHE A 106 -6.43 -16.92 3.31
N THR A 107 -6.25 -15.86 2.54
CA THR A 107 -6.04 -15.89 1.10
C THR A 107 -4.77 -15.10 0.77
N MET A 108 -3.85 -15.71 0.04
CA MET A 108 -2.61 -15.08 -0.38
C MET A 108 -2.44 -15.16 -1.90
N VAL A 109 -1.62 -14.28 -2.46
CA VAL A 109 -1.28 -14.30 -3.89
C VAL A 109 -0.37 -15.47 -4.21
N GLY A 110 -0.53 -16.01 -5.41
CA GLY A 110 0.33 -17.05 -5.93
C GLY A 110 -0.26 -18.44 -5.85
N ARG A 111 0.54 -19.38 -5.40
CA ARG A 111 0.22 -20.81 -5.28
C ARG A 111 0.68 -21.31 -3.91
N GLY A 112 -0.02 -22.29 -3.34
CA GLY A 112 0.37 -22.84 -2.04
C GLY A 112 1.81 -23.38 -2.02
N PRO A 113 2.58 -23.09 -0.95
CA PRO A 113 4.03 -23.35 -0.87
C PRO A 113 4.39 -24.83 -1.03
N GLN A 114 3.55 -25.73 -0.56
CA GLN A 114 3.74 -27.19 -0.64
C GLN A 114 3.75 -27.74 -2.07
N PHE A 115 3.22 -26.99 -3.05
CA PHE A 115 3.16 -27.43 -4.43
C PHE A 115 4.38 -27.02 -5.26
N GLY A 116 5.17 -26.07 -4.79
CA GLY A 116 6.30 -25.51 -5.54
C GLY A 116 5.88 -24.81 -6.83
N GLY A 117 6.86 -24.49 -7.65
CA GLY A 117 6.68 -23.79 -8.93
C GLY A 117 6.60 -22.27 -8.77
N THR A 118 6.80 -21.55 -9.87
CA THR A 118 6.80 -20.08 -9.89
C THR A 118 5.46 -19.55 -10.39
N THR A 119 4.84 -18.67 -9.63
CA THR A 119 3.74 -17.81 -10.08
C THR A 119 4.32 -16.46 -10.45
N THR A 120 4.02 -15.96 -11.64
CA THR A 120 4.46 -14.61 -12.07
C THR A 120 3.24 -13.76 -12.37
N ILE A 121 3.12 -12.66 -11.65
CA ILE A 121 2.02 -11.71 -11.77
C ILE A 121 2.45 -10.57 -12.70
N PRO A 122 1.78 -10.35 -13.82
CA PRO A 122 2.04 -9.17 -14.67
C PRO A 122 1.69 -7.91 -13.90
N THR A 123 2.55 -6.90 -13.97
CA THR A 123 2.38 -5.66 -13.20
C THR A 123 2.31 -4.47 -14.12
N LEU A 124 1.35 -3.59 -13.87
CA LEU A 124 1.17 -2.31 -14.55
C LEU A 124 1.62 -1.18 -13.62
N LEU A 125 2.66 -0.44 -14.00
CA LEU A 125 3.06 0.77 -13.28
C LEU A 125 2.32 1.97 -13.84
N VAL A 126 1.75 2.79 -12.94
CA VAL A 126 1.03 4.02 -13.26
C VAL A 126 1.76 5.19 -12.59
N PRO A 127 2.77 5.78 -13.26
CA PRO A 127 3.42 6.98 -12.74
C PRO A 127 2.43 8.13 -12.67
N ILE A 128 2.44 8.87 -11.56
CA ILE A 128 1.54 10.01 -11.35
C ILE A 128 2.37 11.28 -11.18
N THR A 129 1.95 12.32 -11.87
CA THR A 129 2.40 13.70 -11.66
C THR A 129 1.32 14.44 -10.88
N VAL A 130 1.69 15.11 -9.80
CA VAL A 130 0.76 15.92 -8.99
C VAL A 130 1.14 17.38 -9.11
N VAL A 131 0.19 18.21 -9.52
CA VAL A 131 0.34 19.66 -9.74
C VAL A 131 -0.46 20.42 -8.70
N PHE A 132 0.21 21.23 -7.88
CA PHE A 132 -0.40 22.00 -6.79
C PHE A 132 -0.70 23.44 -7.27
N GLU A 133 -1.92 23.67 -7.80
CA GLU A 133 -2.28 24.90 -8.53
C GLU A 133 -2.19 26.18 -7.69
N GLY A 134 -2.32 26.08 -6.38
CA GLY A 134 -2.26 27.26 -5.47
C GLY A 134 -0.88 27.59 -4.95
N THR A 135 0.16 26.81 -5.25
CA THR A 135 1.52 27.02 -4.74
C THR A 135 2.51 27.20 -5.89
N THR A 136 3.21 28.33 -5.89
CA THR A 136 4.17 28.69 -6.95
C THR A 136 5.58 28.21 -6.59
N ASP A 137 6.21 27.48 -7.48
CA ASP A 137 7.64 27.19 -7.43
C ASP A 137 8.44 28.47 -7.73
N PRO A 138 9.28 28.96 -6.81
CA PRO A 138 10.01 30.20 -7.00
C PRO A 138 11.04 30.13 -8.13
N SER A 139 11.49 28.95 -8.54
CA SER A 139 12.47 28.75 -9.60
C SER A 139 11.83 28.78 -10.99
N THR A 140 10.74 28.05 -11.19
CA THR A 140 10.07 27.91 -12.48
C THR A 140 9.00 28.97 -12.73
N LYS A 141 8.51 29.63 -11.66
CA LYS A 141 7.35 30.55 -11.65
C LYS A 141 6.03 29.88 -12.04
N GLY A 142 6.03 28.56 -12.17
CA GLY A 142 4.84 27.72 -12.37
C GLY A 142 4.33 27.11 -11.05
N PRO A 143 3.27 26.30 -11.09
CA PRO A 143 2.82 25.55 -9.92
C PRO A 143 3.87 24.53 -9.48
N VAL A 144 3.98 24.32 -8.17
CA VAL A 144 4.79 23.22 -7.66
C VAL A 144 4.25 21.90 -8.24
N THR A 145 5.16 21.10 -8.76
CA THR A 145 4.84 19.87 -9.46
C THR A 145 5.74 18.75 -8.97
N LEU A 146 5.13 17.69 -8.42
CA LEU A 146 5.84 16.48 -8.00
C LEU A 146 5.59 15.40 -9.06
N THR A 147 6.67 14.96 -9.70
CA THR A 147 6.59 14.02 -10.83
C THR A 147 7.31 12.73 -10.50
N MET A 148 6.61 11.60 -10.68
CA MET A 148 7.25 10.30 -10.76
C MET A 148 7.93 10.18 -12.12
N ASP A 149 9.15 10.68 -12.21
CA ASP A 149 9.90 10.78 -13.45
C ASP A 149 10.48 9.43 -13.91
N ARG A 150 10.99 9.41 -15.13
CA ARG A 150 11.53 8.18 -15.73
C ARG A 150 12.73 7.63 -14.96
N GLN A 151 13.59 8.49 -14.43
CA GLN A 151 14.77 8.06 -13.68
C GLN A 151 14.36 7.34 -12.39
N THR A 152 13.39 7.89 -11.67
CA THR A 152 12.84 7.29 -10.44
C THR A 152 12.15 5.95 -10.74
N ILE A 153 11.36 5.89 -11.84
CA ILE A 153 10.76 4.63 -12.29
C ILE A 153 11.83 3.57 -12.61
N ASP A 154 12.89 3.95 -13.29
CA ASP A 154 13.98 3.01 -13.59
C ASP A 154 14.68 2.54 -12.30
N GLN A 155 14.83 3.40 -11.28
CA GLN A 155 15.30 2.99 -9.95
C GLN A 155 14.36 2.01 -9.29
N VAL A 156 13.05 2.28 -9.26
CA VAL A 156 12.03 1.33 -8.74
C VAL A 156 12.18 -0.04 -9.41
N LEU A 157 12.30 -0.08 -10.73
CA LEU A 157 12.41 -1.33 -11.49
C LEU A 157 13.74 -2.08 -11.28
N LEU A 158 14.79 -1.39 -10.85
CA LEU A 158 16.06 -1.97 -10.49
C LEU A 158 16.15 -2.37 -9.02
N GLY A 159 15.13 -2.04 -8.23
CA GLY A 159 15.01 -2.34 -6.80
C GLY A 159 14.59 -3.79 -6.51
N PRO A 160 14.67 -4.20 -5.25
CA PRO A 160 14.43 -5.58 -4.82
C PRO A 160 12.99 -6.05 -4.98
N ASP A 161 12.02 -5.16 -5.12
CA ASP A 161 10.63 -5.52 -5.41
C ASP A 161 10.48 -6.15 -6.80
N PHE A 162 11.32 -5.73 -7.77
CA PHE A 162 11.28 -6.21 -9.14
C PHE A 162 12.47 -7.05 -9.55
N GLN A 163 13.58 -6.94 -8.85
CA GLN A 163 14.81 -7.70 -9.12
C GLN A 163 15.08 -8.69 -7.99
N LYS A 164 15.66 -9.83 -8.32
CA LYS A 164 16.04 -10.81 -7.32
C LYS A 164 17.30 -10.38 -6.60
N ALA A 165 17.32 -10.53 -5.28
CA ALA A 165 18.48 -10.42 -4.42
C ALA A 165 18.69 -11.74 -3.67
N THR A 166 19.80 -11.86 -2.95
CA THR A 166 20.09 -13.00 -2.10
C THR A 166 19.63 -12.69 -0.68
N TYR A 167 18.77 -13.52 -0.15
CA TYR A 167 18.29 -13.53 1.22
C TYR A 167 18.55 -14.89 1.85
N ASP A 168 18.43 -15.02 3.16
CA ASP A 168 18.55 -16.32 3.84
C ASP A 168 17.42 -17.28 3.40
N ALA A 169 16.25 -16.76 3.08
CA ALA A 169 15.16 -17.51 2.43
C ALA A 169 15.43 -17.89 0.96
N GLY A 170 16.57 -17.51 0.38
CA GLY A 170 16.98 -17.85 -0.99
C GLY A 170 17.09 -16.65 -1.93
N VAL A 171 17.25 -16.92 -3.23
CA VAL A 171 17.33 -15.88 -4.27
C VAL A 171 15.94 -15.51 -4.75
N ALA A 172 15.43 -14.36 -4.36
CA ALA A 172 14.05 -13.95 -4.48
C ALA A 172 13.89 -12.45 -4.73
N GLN A 173 12.72 -12.00 -5.16
CA GLN A 173 12.26 -10.61 -5.00
C GLN A 173 11.92 -10.38 -3.52
N PHE A 174 11.84 -9.11 -3.08
CA PHE A 174 11.68 -8.81 -1.66
C PHE A 174 10.44 -9.46 -1.04
N ALA A 175 9.25 -9.21 -1.57
CA ALA A 175 8.02 -9.79 -1.04
C ALA A 175 7.93 -11.33 -1.19
N ASP A 176 8.55 -11.88 -2.23
CA ASP A 176 8.71 -13.34 -2.40
C ASP A 176 9.61 -13.92 -1.29
N ALA A 177 10.68 -13.20 -0.89
CA ALA A 177 11.53 -13.61 0.23
C ALA A 177 10.78 -13.60 1.57
N ILE A 178 9.88 -12.63 1.79
CA ILE A 178 9.00 -12.59 2.97
C ILE A 178 8.11 -13.84 3.01
N GLN A 179 7.35 -14.14 1.95
CA GLN A 179 6.51 -15.34 1.90
C GLN A 179 7.33 -16.63 2.09
N ARG A 180 8.53 -16.72 1.52
CA ARG A 180 9.40 -17.89 1.69
C ARG A 180 9.89 -18.03 3.12
N ALA A 181 10.19 -16.93 3.80
CA ALA A 181 10.55 -16.95 5.22
C ALA A 181 9.37 -17.43 6.10
N GLU A 182 8.16 -16.99 5.81
CA GLU A 182 6.93 -17.39 6.52
C GLU A 182 6.65 -18.89 6.40
N PHE A 183 6.78 -19.44 5.19
CA PHE A 183 6.43 -20.83 4.89
C PHE A 183 7.66 -21.75 4.74
N PHE A 184 8.80 -21.35 5.29
CA PHE A 184 10.10 -21.99 5.14
C PHE A 184 10.10 -23.51 5.40
N PRO A 185 9.40 -24.07 6.42
CA PRO A 185 9.39 -25.51 6.66
C PRO A 185 8.64 -26.34 5.63
N VAL A 186 7.72 -25.72 4.87
CA VAL A 186 6.82 -26.42 3.95
C VAL A 186 7.01 -26.01 2.49
N GLU A 187 7.71 -24.91 2.25
CA GLU A 187 7.93 -24.42 0.91
C GLU A 187 8.87 -25.32 0.11
N LYS A 188 8.66 -25.40 -1.18
CA LYS A 188 9.57 -26.09 -2.10
C LYS A 188 10.58 -25.08 -2.66
N SER A 189 11.81 -25.49 -2.83
CA SER A 189 12.89 -24.63 -3.34
C SER A 189 12.58 -23.93 -4.69
N THR A 190 11.60 -24.45 -5.44
CA THR A 190 11.12 -23.87 -6.69
C THR A 190 9.93 -22.94 -6.49
N TRP A 191 9.40 -22.82 -5.29
CA TRP A 191 8.25 -21.98 -5.00
C TRP A 191 8.62 -20.50 -5.00
N HIS A 192 7.92 -19.74 -5.83
CA HIS A 192 8.10 -18.30 -5.95
C HIS A 192 6.79 -17.61 -6.30
N THR A 193 6.55 -16.46 -5.72
CA THR A 193 5.52 -15.50 -6.13
C THR A 193 6.21 -14.23 -6.59
N LEU A 194 6.31 -14.01 -7.90
CA LEU A 194 7.07 -12.93 -8.50
C LEU A 194 6.14 -11.92 -9.18
N ILE A 195 6.50 -10.65 -9.11
CA ILE A 195 5.88 -9.61 -9.94
C ILE A 195 6.79 -9.29 -11.13
N LYS A 196 6.18 -9.01 -12.29
CA LYS A 196 6.93 -8.69 -13.51
C LYS A 196 6.31 -7.50 -14.23
N PRO A 197 7.05 -6.41 -14.42
CA PRO A 197 6.55 -5.28 -15.18
C PRO A 197 6.10 -5.71 -16.58
N SER A 198 4.84 -5.51 -16.88
CA SER A 198 4.24 -5.81 -18.20
C SER A 198 4.05 -4.55 -19.02
N LYS A 199 3.81 -3.42 -18.34
CA LYS A 199 3.62 -2.11 -18.96
C LYS A 199 3.92 -1.00 -17.95
N ILE A 200 4.51 0.08 -18.42
CA ILE A 200 4.63 1.35 -17.73
C ILE A 200 3.78 2.34 -18.53
N LEU A 201 2.83 2.99 -17.89
CA LEU A 201 2.00 3.99 -18.54
C LEU A 201 2.77 5.31 -18.72
N THR A 202 2.29 6.12 -19.64
CA THR A 202 2.63 7.56 -19.64
C THR A 202 2.13 8.16 -18.32
N PRO A 203 2.90 9.05 -17.66
CA PRO A 203 2.46 9.66 -16.43
C PRO A 203 1.07 10.28 -16.53
N VAL A 204 0.21 9.96 -15.58
CA VAL A 204 -1.11 10.56 -15.41
C VAL A 204 -0.95 11.80 -14.52
N THR A 205 -1.66 12.88 -14.84
CA THR A 205 -1.56 14.11 -14.04
C THR A 205 -2.81 14.33 -13.19
N ILE A 206 -2.60 14.53 -11.89
CA ILE A 206 -3.61 15.00 -10.94
C ILE A 206 -3.38 16.49 -10.70
N TYR A 207 -4.39 17.30 -10.93
CA TYR A 207 -4.38 18.73 -10.61
C TYR A 207 -5.07 18.94 -9.27
N VAL A 208 -4.30 19.43 -8.29
CA VAL A 208 -4.79 19.69 -6.94
C VAL A 208 -5.20 21.16 -6.86
N PRO A 209 -6.50 21.47 -6.77
CA PRO A 209 -6.95 22.85 -6.73
C PRO A 209 -6.51 23.53 -5.42
N ASN A 210 -6.41 24.85 -5.45
CA ASN A 210 -6.01 25.65 -4.30
C ASN A 210 -6.86 25.38 -3.05
N ASN A 211 -8.15 25.12 -3.25
CA ASN A 211 -9.06 24.74 -2.17
C ASN A 211 -10.28 23.99 -2.72
N ILE A 212 -10.95 23.25 -1.83
CA ILE A 212 -12.27 22.68 -2.08
C ILE A 212 -13.23 23.24 -1.01
N ALA A 213 -14.33 23.82 -1.45
CA ALA A 213 -15.34 24.45 -0.57
C ALA A 213 -14.76 25.45 0.45
N GLY A 214 -13.67 26.15 0.07
CA GLY A 214 -13.00 27.15 0.92
C GLY A 214 -11.95 26.57 1.89
N SER A 215 -11.70 25.28 1.86
CA SER A 215 -10.71 24.62 2.70
C SER A 215 -9.50 24.16 1.88
N SER A 216 -8.30 24.35 2.41
CA SER A 216 -7.09 23.78 1.84
C SER A 216 -7.12 22.28 1.95
N ILE A 217 -6.68 21.60 0.90
CA ILE A 217 -6.59 20.14 0.84
C ILE A 217 -5.14 19.67 0.68
N TYR A 218 -4.17 20.56 0.77
CA TYR A 218 -2.76 20.22 0.74
C TYR A 218 -1.90 21.26 1.43
N GLN A 219 -0.69 20.86 1.75
CA GLN A 219 0.41 21.74 2.11
C GLN A 219 1.67 21.27 1.36
N VAL A 220 2.45 22.23 0.84
CA VAL A 220 3.75 21.96 0.20
C VAL A 220 4.86 22.38 1.15
N GLY A 221 5.89 21.54 1.25
CA GLY A 221 7.14 21.85 1.94
C GLY A 221 8.33 21.80 0.98
N GLU A 222 9.44 22.38 1.40
CA GLU A 222 10.70 22.39 0.66
C GLU A 222 11.86 22.08 1.62
N LEU A 223 12.71 21.13 1.26
CA LEU A 223 13.96 20.88 1.98
C LEU A 223 14.99 21.96 1.67
N PRO A 224 16.06 22.11 2.49
CA PRO A 224 17.10 23.11 2.27
C PRO A 224 17.84 23.00 0.92
N ASP A 225 17.81 21.82 0.30
CA ASP A 225 18.41 21.57 -1.02
C ASP A 225 17.48 21.92 -2.19
N GLY A 226 16.26 22.39 -1.92
CA GLY A 226 15.27 22.75 -2.92
C GLY A 226 14.33 21.57 -3.31
N THR A 227 14.43 20.43 -2.66
CA THR A 227 13.53 19.30 -2.93
C THR A 227 12.15 19.57 -2.35
N PHE A 228 11.13 19.58 -3.20
CA PHE A 228 9.75 19.76 -2.79
C PHE A 228 9.13 18.44 -2.33
N PHE A 229 8.18 18.56 -1.38
CA PHE A 229 7.32 17.49 -0.92
C PHE A 229 5.94 18.06 -0.55
N ALA A 230 4.95 17.22 -0.37
CA ALA A 230 3.61 17.66 -0.02
C ALA A 230 2.89 16.74 0.95
N TRP A 231 2.01 17.33 1.75
CA TRP A 231 0.90 16.65 2.40
C TRP A 231 -0.37 16.89 1.59
N LEU A 232 -1.11 15.83 1.26
CA LEU A 232 -2.32 15.89 0.45
C LEU A 232 -3.47 15.19 1.18
N ASP A 233 -4.67 15.75 1.09
CA ASP A 233 -5.87 15.14 1.66
C ASP A 233 -6.12 13.74 1.08
N TYR A 234 -6.25 12.76 1.97
CA TYR A 234 -6.44 11.35 1.62
C TYR A 234 -7.70 11.14 0.76
N ASN A 235 -8.83 11.74 1.16
CA ASN A 235 -10.09 11.50 0.45
C ASN A 235 -10.08 12.09 -0.96
N PHE A 236 -9.46 13.27 -1.12
CA PHE A 236 -9.26 13.85 -2.45
C PHE A 236 -8.41 12.94 -3.32
N PHE A 237 -7.24 12.52 -2.80
CA PHE A 237 -6.32 11.68 -3.57
C PHE A 237 -6.94 10.34 -3.96
N VAL A 238 -7.64 9.67 -3.04
CA VAL A 238 -8.31 8.40 -3.30
C VAL A 238 -9.37 8.53 -4.40
N ALA A 239 -10.17 9.60 -4.40
CA ALA A 239 -11.17 9.82 -5.43
C ALA A 239 -10.55 10.00 -6.84
N GLU A 240 -9.42 10.71 -6.93
CA GLU A 240 -8.67 10.85 -8.18
C GLU A 240 -8.05 9.51 -8.60
N LEU A 241 -7.48 8.77 -7.65
CA LEU A 241 -6.89 7.46 -7.91
C LEU A 241 -7.93 6.45 -8.39
N GLU A 242 -9.11 6.39 -7.79
CA GLU A 242 -10.22 5.54 -8.25
C GLU A 242 -10.58 5.87 -9.69
N THR A 243 -10.64 7.15 -10.06
CA THR A 243 -10.91 7.59 -11.42
C THR A 243 -9.84 7.09 -12.39
N ILE A 244 -8.57 7.20 -12.04
CA ILE A 244 -7.44 6.71 -12.85
C ILE A 244 -7.54 5.19 -13.04
N LEU A 245 -7.75 4.44 -11.97
CA LEU A 245 -7.83 2.97 -12.00
C LEU A 245 -9.00 2.47 -12.88
N GLN A 246 -10.14 3.17 -12.86
CA GLN A 246 -11.29 2.81 -13.69
C GLN A 246 -11.08 3.12 -15.17
N LEU A 247 -10.38 4.21 -15.51
CA LEU A 247 -10.13 4.62 -16.89
C LEU A 247 -9.11 3.73 -17.59
N GLU A 248 -8.11 3.21 -16.89
CA GLU A 248 -6.98 2.48 -17.49
C GLU A 248 -7.31 1.06 -17.94
N ARG A 249 -8.50 0.53 -17.64
CA ARG A 249 -8.99 -0.80 -18.06
C ARG A 249 -7.95 -1.90 -17.89
N VAL A 250 -7.44 -2.03 -16.68
CA VAL A 250 -6.35 -2.94 -16.36
C VAL A 250 -6.79 -4.39 -16.47
N ASN A 251 -5.82 -5.29 -16.69
CA ASN A 251 -6.09 -6.72 -16.67
C ASN A 251 -6.19 -7.20 -15.20
N PRO A 252 -7.34 -7.70 -14.74
CA PRO A 252 -7.52 -8.14 -13.37
C PRO A 252 -6.62 -9.32 -12.94
N ARG A 253 -5.96 -9.99 -13.89
CA ARG A 253 -4.95 -11.00 -13.59
C ARG A 253 -3.59 -10.44 -13.24
N GLY A 254 -3.47 -9.12 -13.12
CA GLY A 254 -2.24 -8.41 -12.79
C GLY A 254 -2.40 -7.45 -11.63
N LEU A 255 -1.28 -7.04 -11.06
CA LEU A 255 -1.20 -5.99 -10.06
C LEU A 255 -1.07 -4.63 -10.74
N VAL A 256 -1.80 -3.63 -10.26
CA VAL A 256 -1.62 -2.22 -10.64
C VAL A 256 -0.85 -1.52 -9.54
N ILE A 257 0.18 -0.77 -9.91
CA ILE A 257 0.99 0.01 -8.98
C ILE A 257 0.96 1.49 -9.39
N PRO A 258 0.05 2.29 -8.82
CA PRO A 258 0.12 3.74 -8.89
C PRO A 258 1.28 4.25 -8.03
N LEU A 259 2.10 5.14 -8.60
CA LEU A 259 3.29 5.67 -7.94
C LEU A 259 3.30 7.18 -7.98
N VAL A 260 3.50 7.81 -6.83
CA VAL A 260 3.78 9.24 -6.68
C VAL A 260 5.18 9.45 -6.11
N ARG A 261 5.65 10.69 -6.03
CA ARG A 261 6.94 11.05 -5.44
C ARG A 261 6.76 12.14 -4.40
N ASN A 262 7.35 11.95 -3.21
CA ASN A 262 7.42 12.91 -2.13
C ASN A 262 6.04 13.40 -1.61
N ILE A 263 5.05 12.52 -1.57
CA ILE A 263 3.70 12.85 -1.09
C ILE A 263 3.35 11.94 0.09
N GLY A 264 2.97 12.56 1.21
CA GLY A 264 2.29 11.89 2.32
C GLY A 264 0.82 12.30 2.34
N LEU A 265 -0.08 11.36 2.58
CA LEU A 265 -1.51 11.66 2.67
C LEU A 265 -1.90 11.85 4.13
N TYR A 266 -2.69 12.87 4.42
CA TYR A 266 -3.26 13.09 5.75
C TYR A 266 -4.76 12.83 5.75
N GLU A 267 -5.27 12.42 6.91
CA GLU A 267 -6.65 12.01 7.07
C GLU A 267 -7.47 13.04 7.85
N ASN A 268 -8.80 12.87 7.79
CA ASN A 268 -9.76 13.62 8.58
C ASN A 268 -9.63 15.17 8.43
N GLY A 269 -9.01 15.63 7.34
CA GLY A 269 -8.72 17.04 7.13
C GLY A 269 -7.76 17.63 8.17
N ASN A 270 -6.98 16.81 8.83
CA ASN A 270 -6.09 17.19 9.92
C ASN A 270 -4.66 16.76 9.62
N LEU A 271 -3.76 17.72 9.41
CA LEU A 271 -2.34 17.44 9.16
C LEU A 271 -1.64 16.67 10.30
N SER A 272 -2.19 16.69 11.52
CA SER A 272 -1.66 15.84 12.60
C SER A 272 -2.06 14.37 12.47
N ASP A 273 -3.03 14.04 11.61
CA ASP A 273 -3.38 12.67 11.25
C ASP A 273 -2.64 12.27 9.95
N CYS A 274 -1.37 12.49 9.93
CA CYS A 274 -0.45 12.19 8.83
C CYS A 274 0.52 11.06 9.28
N CYS A 275 1.03 10.24 8.40
CA CYS A 275 0.93 10.23 6.95
C CYS A 275 0.71 8.83 6.44
N VAL A 276 -0.16 8.69 5.45
CA VAL A 276 -0.26 7.48 4.63
C VAL A 276 0.66 7.66 3.44
N ALA A 277 1.66 6.80 3.29
CA ALA A 277 2.59 6.81 2.16
C ALA A 277 2.29 5.72 1.13
N GLY A 278 1.47 4.75 1.51
CA GLY A 278 1.00 3.67 0.65
C GLY A 278 -0.30 3.10 1.16
N PHE A 279 -0.97 2.31 0.34
CA PHE A 279 -2.05 1.42 0.68
C PHE A 279 -2.33 0.44 -0.45
N HIS A 280 -2.71 -0.78 -0.12
CA HIS A 280 -3.16 -1.75 -1.10
C HIS A 280 -4.65 -2.04 -0.93
N SER A 281 -5.31 -2.51 -1.98
CA SER A 281 -6.70 -2.90 -1.93
C SER A 281 -7.15 -3.62 -3.20
N ALA A 282 -8.45 -3.90 -3.26
CA ALA A 282 -9.09 -4.49 -4.42
C ALA A 282 -10.47 -3.87 -4.68
N TYR A 283 -10.84 -3.80 -5.94
CA TYR A 283 -12.16 -3.35 -6.34
C TYR A 283 -12.81 -4.29 -7.36
N GLY A 284 -14.15 -4.35 -7.32
CA GLY A 284 -14.92 -5.12 -8.28
C GLY A 284 -15.02 -4.42 -9.62
N THR A 285 -14.78 -5.17 -10.71
CA THR A 285 -14.93 -4.70 -12.09
C THR A 285 -15.52 -5.81 -12.95
N THR A 286 -15.56 -5.62 -14.26
CA THR A 286 -16.01 -6.65 -15.20
C THR A 286 -15.03 -6.77 -16.37
N LEU A 287 -14.76 -8.00 -16.79
CA LEU A 287 -14.04 -8.30 -18.01
C LEU A 287 -14.98 -9.10 -18.94
N GLY A 288 -15.51 -8.43 -19.97
CA GLY A 288 -16.63 -8.98 -20.74
C GLY A 288 -17.87 -9.17 -19.87
N ASN A 289 -18.38 -10.41 -19.79
CA ASN A 289 -19.55 -10.74 -18.96
C ASN A 289 -19.17 -11.38 -17.61
N GLN A 290 -17.88 -11.44 -17.27
CA GLN A 290 -17.41 -12.06 -16.02
C GLN A 290 -17.13 -10.99 -14.97
N ILE A 291 -17.45 -11.30 -13.71
CA ILE A 291 -17.03 -10.48 -12.57
C ILE A 291 -15.53 -10.60 -12.43
N ALA A 292 -14.87 -9.48 -12.27
CA ALA A 292 -13.44 -9.40 -12.07
C ALA A 292 -13.11 -8.62 -10.81
N ILE A 293 -12.00 -8.97 -10.19
CA ILE A 293 -11.48 -8.31 -8.99
C ILE A 293 -10.08 -7.80 -9.34
N GLN A 294 -9.96 -6.50 -9.41
CA GLN A 294 -8.70 -5.82 -9.66
C GLN A 294 -8.05 -5.46 -8.35
N THR A 295 -6.83 -5.93 -8.15
CA THR A 295 -6.00 -5.53 -7.00
C THR A 295 -5.02 -4.44 -7.40
N PHE A 296 -4.65 -3.59 -6.45
CA PHE A 296 -3.64 -2.55 -6.64
C PHE A 296 -2.86 -2.29 -5.34
N ALA A 297 -1.66 -1.72 -5.50
CA ALA A 297 -0.81 -1.25 -4.41
C ALA A 297 -0.32 0.15 -4.76
N TYR A 298 -0.82 1.18 -4.08
CA TYR A 298 -0.35 2.56 -4.22
C TYR A 298 0.84 2.79 -3.31
N ALA A 299 1.86 3.53 -3.80
CA ALA A 299 2.98 3.94 -2.97
C ALA A 299 3.57 5.29 -3.38
N SER A 300 4.15 5.98 -2.41
CA SER A 300 4.97 7.17 -2.61
C SER A 300 6.45 6.79 -2.55
N TRP A 301 7.19 7.10 -3.61
CA TRP A 301 8.64 7.17 -3.53
C TRP A 301 9.04 8.39 -2.72
N LEU A 302 9.87 8.22 -1.70
CA LEU A 302 10.37 9.31 -0.87
C LEU A 302 11.85 9.56 -1.14
N ASP A 303 12.19 10.73 -1.62
CA ASP A 303 13.60 11.13 -1.76
C ASP A 303 14.29 11.20 -0.39
N PRO A 304 15.61 11.07 -0.32
CA PRO A 304 16.35 11.15 0.93
C PRO A 304 16.01 12.41 1.73
N GLY A 305 15.71 12.25 3.02
CA GLY A 305 15.34 13.34 3.92
C GLY A 305 13.83 13.65 3.97
N ILE A 306 13.05 13.22 2.98
CA ILE A 306 11.61 13.49 2.98
C ILE A 306 10.91 12.72 4.11
N GLY A 307 11.25 11.46 4.36
CA GLY A 307 10.68 10.71 5.48
C GLY A 307 10.95 11.37 6.83
N GLN A 308 12.15 11.93 7.03
CA GLN A 308 12.45 12.74 8.22
C GLN A 308 11.56 13.99 8.28
N ALA A 309 11.30 14.63 7.14
CA ALA A 309 10.51 15.87 7.09
C ALA A 309 9.01 15.61 7.34
N ILE A 310 8.44 14.55 6.78
CA ILE A 310 7.01 14.28 6.84
C ILE A 310 6.59 13.37 7.99
N ALA A 311 7.49 12.49 8.48
CA ALA A 311 7.18 11.48 9.49
C ALA A 311 8.16 11.42 10.67
N GLY A 312 9.21 12.23 10.67
CA GLY A 312 10.23 12.20 11.73
C GLY A 312 11.11 10.94 11.73
N LYS A 313 11.11 10.17 10.62
CA LYS A 313 11.89 8.93 10.48
C LYS A 313 12.79 8.97 9.24
N SER A 314 14.09 8.85 9.44
CA SER A 314 15.07 8.90 8.34
C SER A 314 15.11 7.60 7.53
N SER A 315 14.67 6.48 8.10
CA SER A 315 14.53 5.20 7.41
C SER A 315 13.45 5.22 6.34
N PHE A 316 12.49 6.13 6.43
CA PHE A 316 11.41 6.26 5.45
C PHE A 316 11.94 6.94 4.19
N SER A 317 12.37 6.12 3.24
CA SER A 317 13.05 6.55 2.02
C SER A 317 12.73 5.62 0.87
N ASP A 318 12.93 6.11 -0.33
CA ASP A 318 12.82 5.41 -1.63
C ASP A 318 11.63 4.42 -1.73
N ILE A 319 11.89 3.12 -1.75
CA ILE A 319 10.88 2.07 -1.95
C ILE A 319 10.22 1.59 -0.65
N LEU A 320 10.46 2.20 0.50
CA LEU A 320 9.94 1.68 1.77
C LEU A 320 8.43 1.42 1.70
N ALA A 321 7.65 2.43 1.28
CA ALA A 321 6.21 2.29 1.11
C ALA A 321 5.84 1.24 0.06
N LEU A 322 6.58 1.16 -1.05
CA LEU A 322 6.30 0.19 -2.10
C LEU A 322 6.55 -1.25 -1.63
N SER A 323 7.67 -1.51 -0.97
CA SER A 323 7.99 -2.84 -0.42
C SER A 323 7.00 -3.27 0.66
N HIS A 324 6.51 -2.32 1.47
CA HIS A 324 5.44 -2.53 2.42
C HIS A 324 4.16 -3.03 1.71
N GLU A 325 3.64 -2.23 0.80
CA GLU A 325 2.36 -2.51 0.14
C GLU A 325 2.38 -3.77 -0.73
N ILE A 326 3.50 -4.06 -1.39
CA ILE A 326 3.62 -5.30 -2.17
C ILE A 326 3.66 -6.51 -1.24
N SER A 327 4.34 -6.43 -0.09
CA SER A 327 4.42 -7.53 0.87
C SER A 327 3.07 -7.78 1.55
N GLU A 328 2.32 -6.74 1.87
CA GLU A 328 0.96 -6.86 2.39
C GLU A 328 0.01 -7.38 1.33
N TRP A 329 0.05 -6.83 0.12
CA TRP A 329 -0.78 -7.32 -0.98
C TRP A 329 -0.54 -8.81 -1.28
N ILE A 330 0.68 -9.31 -1.18
CA ILE A 330 0.95 -10.75 -1.35
C ILE A 330 0.28 -11.56 -0.25
N ASN A 331 0.27 -11.06 0.99
CA ASN A 331 -0.26 -11.73 2.18
C ASN A 331 -1.74 -11.48 2.44
N ASP A 332 -2.26 -10.32 2.04
CA ASP A 332 -3.69 -9.96 2.14
C ASP A 332 -4.20 -9.21 0.90
N PRO A 333 -4.25 -9.85 -0.29
CA PRO A 333 -4.52 -9.16 -1.56
C PRO A 333 -5.89 -8.48 -1.62
N LEU A 334 -6.79 -8.76 -0.71
CA LEU A 334 -8.16 -8.28 -0.71
C LEU A 334 -8.51 -7.44 0.52
N GLY A 335 -7.55 -7.24 1.44
CA GLY A 335 -7.76 -6.53 2.70
C GLY A 335 -8.79 -7.20 3.62
N ASN A 336 -8.83 -8.53 3.64
CA ASN A 336 -9.88 -9.25 4.36
C ASN A 336 -9.41 -10.52 5.09
N ASN A 337 -8.12 -10.73 5.21
CA ASN A 337 -7.54 -11.78 6.03
C ASN A 337 -7.59 -11.36 7.50
N LEU A 338 -8.67 -11.74 8.18
CA LEU A 338 -8.86 -11.36 9.58
C LEU A 338 -7.97 -12.16 10.52
N VAL A 339 -7.29 -11.46 11.40
CA VAL A 339 -6.57 -11.98 12.57
C VAL A 339 -7.51 -11.91 13.77
N ASN A 340 -7.92 -13.02 14.30
CA ASN A 340 -8.86 -13.09 15.43
C ASN A 340 -8.35 -14.05 16.53
N PRO A 341 -8.02 -13.55 17.74
CA PRO A 341 -8.26 -12.17 18.23
C PRO A 341 -7.38 -11.13 17.53
N ALA A 342 -7.85 -9.87 17.52
CA ALA A 342 -7.10 -8.73 17.01
C ALA A 342 -5.73 -8.61 17.72
N TRP A 343 -4.74 -8.12 16.99
CA TRP A 343 -3.39 -7.93 17.51
C TRP A 343 -3.15 -6.47 17.92
N GLN A 344 -2.24 -6.29 18.86
CA GLN A 344 -1.84 -4.99 19.38
C GLN A 344 -0.53 -4.53 18.72
N PHE A 345 -0.48 -3.27 18.30
CA PHE A 345 0.74 -2.67 17.76
C PHE A 345 1.88 -2.70 18.80
N PRO A 346 3.11 -3.05 18.39
CA PRO A 346 4.27 -2.91 19.26
C PRO A 346 4.38 -1.49 19.82
N ASN A 347 4.67 -1.38 21.11
CA ASN A 347 4.83 -0.09 21.83
C ASN A 347 3.60 0.83 21.81
N SER A 348 2.41 0.31 21.54
CA SER A 348 1.15 1.05 21.49
C SER A 348 0.03 0.25 22.16
N THR A 349 -1.10 0.90 22.43
CA THR A 349 -2.35 0.24 22.84
C THR A 349 -3.35 0.12 21.69
N ASN A 350 -2.96 0.55 20.48
CA ASN A 350 -3.80 0.44 19.31
C ASN A 350 -3.90 -1.01 18.85
N CYS A 351 -5.04 -1.35 18.29
CA CYS A 351 -5.37 -2.69 17.83
C CYS A 351 -5.76 -2.70 16.37
N GLN A 352 -5.45 -3.82 15.70
CA GLN A 352 -5.84 -4.10 14.33
C GLN A 352 -6.22 -5.57 14.20
N ASP A 353 -7.14 -5.89 13.28
CA ASP A 353 -7.63 -7.25 13.06
C ASP A 353 -7.40 -7.77 11.64
N ASN A 354 -6.58 -7.07 10.84
CA ASN A 354 -6.17 -7.49 9.50
C ASN A 354 -4.75 -8.08 9.53
N LEU A 355 -4.44 -8.92 8.53
CA LEU A 355 -3.11 -9.50 8.31
C LEU A 355 -2.24 -8.51 7.50
N GLU A 356 -1.85 -7.41 8.13
CA GLU A 356 -1.01 -6.36 7.55
C GLU A 356 0.43 -6.55 8.02
N VAL A 357 1.24 -7.22 7.21
CA VAL A 357 2.59 -7.68 7.61
C VAL A 357 3.61 -6.56 7.80
N GLY A 358 3.40 -5.40 7.22
CA GLY A 358 4.26 -4.22 7.38
C GLY A 358 3.96 -3.39 8.61
N ASP A 359 2.69 -3.28 8.99
CA ASP A 359 2.18 -2.40 10.04
C ASP A 359 2.85 -2.57 11.42
N PRO A 360 3.11 -3.80 11.93
CA PRO A 360 3.74 -3.97 13.22
C PRO A 360 5.14 -3.35 13.33
N ILE A 361 5.83 -3.23 12.20
CA ILE A 361 7.20 -2.71 12.14
C ILE A 361 7.25 -1.19 12.21
N GLU A 362 6.20 -0.50 11.78
CA GLU A 362 6.17 0.97 11.75
C GLU A 362 6.29 1.60 13.14
N GLY A 363 5.74 0.96 14.15
CA GLY A 363 5.81 1.41 15.54
C GLY A 363 7.19 1.26 16.20
N LEU A 364 8.15 0.62 15.52
CA LEU A 364 9.48 0.36 16.05
C LEU A 364 10.41 1.57 15.92
N THR A 365 11.61 1.43 16.49
CA THR A 365 12.68 2.42 16.35
C THR A 365 13.11 2.56 14.90
N ASP A 366 13.53 3.76 14.48
CA ASP A 366 13.92 4.07 13.11
C ASP A 366 14.90 3.06 12.50
N SER A 367 15.87 2.58 13.28
CA SER A 367 16.87 1.59 12.84
C SER A 367 16.31 0.18 12.59
N SER A 368 15.12 -0.13 13.08
CA SER A 368 14.48 -1.46 12.91
C SER A 368 13.40 -1.48 11.82
N VAL A 369 13.09 -0.31 11.25
CA VAL A 369 12.01 -0.22 10.26
C VAL A 369 12.44 -0.79 8.90
N SER A 370 13.67 -0.56 8.48
CA SER A 370 14.16 -1.01 7.17
C SER A 370 15.48 -1.78 7.27
N SER A 371 15.70 -2.67 6.31
CA SER A 371 16.98 -3.37 6.10
C SER A 371 17.60 -2.87 4.80
N PRO A 372 18.53 -1.89 4.85
CA PRO A 372 19.14 -1.34 3.66
C PRO A 372 19.81 -2.39 2.80
N LEU A 373 19.53 -2.39 1.50
CA LEU A 373 20.04 -3.34 0.54
C LEU A 373 20.74 -2.63 -0.63
N TYR A 374 22.05 -2.84 -0.79
CA TYR A 374 22.77 -2.31 -1.93
C TYR A 374 22.64 -3.25 -3.13
N MET A 375 22.04 -2.76 -4.21
CA MET A 375 21.98 -3.47 -5.49
C MET A 375 21.86 -2.51 -6.67
N ASN A 376 22.39 -2.91 -7.82
CA ASN A 376 22.32 -2.13 -9.07
C ASN A 376 22.84 -0.68 -8.95
N GLY A 377 23.82 -0.45 -8.05
CA GLY A 377 24.44 0.87 -7.87
C GLY A 377 23.68 1.83 -6.94
N TYR A 378 22.64 1.35 -6.26
CA TYR A 378 21.83 2.14 -5.34
C TYR A 378 21.62 1.39 -4.02
N THR A 379 21.48 2.13 -2.91
CA THR A 379 21.07 1.56 -1.63
C THR A 379 19.59 1.77 -1.43
N TYR A 380 18.82 0.69 -1.48
CA TYR A 380 17.38 0.68 -1.25
C TYR A 380 17.06 0.46 0.23
N HIS A 381 15.92 0.96 0.67
CA HIS A 381 15.44 0.82 2.05
C HIS A 381 14.09 0.09 2.08
N PRO A 382 14.04 -1.23 1.72
CA PRO A 382 12.81 -1.99 1.89
C PRO A 382 12.46 -2.12 3.36
N GLN A 383 11.17 -2.10 3.68
CA GLN A 383 10.70 -2.21 5.04
C GLN A 383 10.81 -3.65 5.55
N ASN A 384 11.26 -3.85 6.80
CA ASN A 384 11.12 -5.14 7.47
C ASN A 384 9.65 -5.49 7.67
N MET A 385 9.32 -6.79 7.64
CA MET A 385 7.95 -7.28 7.77
C MET A 385 7.81 -8.17 8.99
N ALA A 386 6.67 -8.10 9.66
CA ALA A 386 6.26 -9.12 10.60
C ALA A 386 5.90 -10.39 9.81
N LEU A 387 6.36 -11.55 10.25
CA LEU A 387 6.03 -12.82 9.61
C LEU A 387 4.66 -13.32 10.07
N PHE A 388 4.03 -14.16 9.27
CA PHE A 388 2.73 -14.77 9.54
C PHE A 388 2.65 -15.40 10.96
N GLN A 389 3.75 -15.99 11.45
CA GLN A 389 3.86 -16.60 12.78
C GLN A 389 3.75 -15.60 13.91
N TRP A 390 4.12 -14.34 13.67
CA TRP A 390 3.91 -13.28 14.64
C TRP A 390 2.42 -13.09 14.94
N PHE A 391 1.60 -13.02 13.88
CA PHE A 391 0.15 -12.89 13.99
C PHE A 391 -0.51 -14.16 14.53
N ALA A 392 0.00 -15.33 14.14
CA ALA A 392 -0.48 -16.63 14.62
C ALA A 392 -0.16 -16.89 16.10
N GLN A 393 0.67 -16.04 16.71
CA GLN A 393 1.16 -16.22 18.07
C GLN A 393 1.88 -17.55 18.29
N ASP A 394 2.53 -18.06 17.23
CA ASP A 394 3.30 -19.29 17.29
C ASP A 394 4.46 -19.15 18.30
N SER A 395 4.59 -20.11 19.21
CA SER A 395 5.70 -20.10 20.17
C SER A 395 6.17 -21.54 20.46
N PRO A 396 7.35 -21.92 19.93
CA PRO A 396 8.27 -21.12 19.12
C PRO A 396 7.71 -20.87 17.70
N SER A 397 8.19 -19.81 17.04
CA SER A 397 7.92 -19.58 15.63
C SER A 397 8.45 -20.75 14.79
N ASN A 398 7.69 -21.12 13.78
CA ASN A 398 8.09 -22.11 12.78
C ASN A 398 8.51 -21.49 11.44
N ALA A 399 8.66 -20.17 11.37
CA ALA A 399 9.27 -19.48 10.25
C ALA A 399 10.77 -19.78 10.13
N ILE A 400 11.42 -19.17 9.14
CA ILE A 400 12.88 -19.26 8.99
C ILE A 400 13.56 -18.91 10.33
N ASP A 401 14.53 -19.71 10.75
CA ASP A 401 15.36 -19.55 11.95
C ASP A 401 14.60 -19.24 13.26
N GLY A 402 13.29 -19.52 13.28
CA GLY A 402 12.42 -19.22 14.42
C GLY A 402 12.04 -17.73 14.54
N ALA A 403 12.19 -16.97 13.46
CA ALA A 403 11.98 -15.52 13.44
C ALA A 403 10.49 -15.13 13.50
N TYR A 404 10.21 -13.88 13.92
CA TYR A 404 8.91 -13.22 13.88
C TYR A 404 8.90 -12.02 12.94
N SER A 405 10.06 -11.62 12.43
CA SER A 405 10.22 -10.54 11.45
C SER A 405 11.31 -10.90 10.43
N TYR A 406 11.29 -10.26 9.26
CA TYR A 406 12.25 -10.52 8.19
C TYR A 406 12.34 -9.31 7.24
N PRO A 407 13.49 -8.96 6.61
CA PRO A 407 14.82 -9.61 6.72
C PRO A 407 15.55 -9.41 8.04
N ASP A 408 15.22 -8.39 8.84
CA ASP A 408 15.76 -8.25 10.19
C ASP A 408 14.98 -9.16 11.15
N GLU A 409 15.56 -10.32 11.45
CA GLU A 409 14.97 -11.31 12.35
C GLU A 409 14.93 -10.85 13.82
N THR A 410 15.57 -9.71 14.12
CA THR A 410 15.64 -9.14 15.48
C THR A 410 14.66 -7.99 15.72
N ALA A 411 13.98 -7.51 14.65
CA ALA A 411 13.03 -6.41 14.78
C ALA A 411 11.83 -6.78 15.69
N LEU A 412 11.32 -8.01 15.57
CA LEU A 412 10.31 -8.59 16.46
C LEU A 412 10.86 -9.89 17.06
N THR A 413 11.01 -9.95 18.36
CA THR A 413 11.62 -11.09 19.09
C THR A 413 10.61 -11.96 19.83
N LEU A 414 9.36 -11.53 19.91
CA LEU A 414 8.24 -12.22 20.54
C LEU A 414 7.02 -12.18 19.63
N PRO A 415 6.09 -13.14 19.76
CA PRO A 415 4.84 -13.11 18.99
C PRO A 415 3.96 -11.90 19.36
N SER A 416 2.94 -11.65 18.58
CA SER A 416 1.96 -10.60 18.84
C SER A 416 1.23 -10.81 20.18
N ILE A 417 0.73 -9.72 20.73
CA ILE A 417 -0.17 -9.74 21.89
C ILE A 417 -1.59 -9.50 21.38
N SER A 418 -2.52 -10.32 21.82
CA SER A 418 -3.94 -10.10 21.54
C SER A 418 -4.43 -8.83 22.21
N CYS A 419 -5.29 -8.13 21.54
CA CYS A 419 -6.03 -7.02 22.12
C CYS A 419 -7.00 -7.51 23.19
N PRO A 420 -7.22 -6.71 24.23
CA PRO A 420 -8.13 -7.04 25.33
C PRO A 420 -9.60 -7.10 24.89
#